data_6cd73a61a6080a206f517074452d2b1c
#
_entry.id   6cd73a61a6080a206f517074452d2b1c
#
_cell.length_a   1.000
_cell.length_b   1.000
_cell.length_c   1.000
_cell.angle_alpha   90.00
_cell.angle_beta   90.00
_cell.angle_gamma   90.00
#
_symmetry.space_group_name_H-M   'P 1'
#
loop_
_entity.id
_entity.type
_entity.pdbx_description
1 polymer ?
#
loop_
_entity_poly.entity_id
_entity_poly.type
_entity_poly.pdbx_seq_one_letter_code
_entity_poly.pdbx_strand_id
1 'polypeptide(L)'
;MDIVRLDNLLLELTDSERAYRAGVHYDWGDALSQGDHADVDGRHVRKIGNPTLALRQEGMPEGLSIVRNSRFNPVPEHVHDYVEISYVYRGRAPQIVNGAALTLAQNEVLLLDAACPHAVGELGEHDIMLSVIISRPMLRRSLEQSLSPTSTVSSFLLNALTDETDHRGHVHFHTGASRRVRRYMQEMLCERLEPTVASPQIVSRLFELLLVELMQSYETGLLQADAPALPSAQVAAAVGYIERHARDCTLQDVAEHLHLSPNYTSALLKRQTGRTFMQLVQESRLARAATLLDAGATAEAAAREAGYVNMSFFYKKFADRYGCTPAAYRQRLPR
;
A
#
# COMPACT_ATOMS: atom_id res chain seq x y z
N MET A 1 15.62 15.70 17.14
CA MET A 1 16.03 16.73 16.12
C MET A 1 14.88 17.68 15.87
N ASP A 2 15.11 19.00 15.67
CA ASP A 2 14.09 19.92 15.21
C ASP A 2 13.94 19.90 13.66
N ILE A 3 12.80 20.40 13.16
CA ILE A 3 12.47 20.36 11.74
C ILE A 3 13.41 21.22 10.88
N VAL A 4 13.87 22.35 11.40
CA VAL A 4 14.79 23.22 10.64
C VAL A 4 16.13 22.52 10.42
N ARG A 5 16.62 21.82 11.43
CA ARG A 5 17.85 21.02 11.31
C ARG A 5 17.65 19.84 10.36
N LEU A 6 16.47 19.18 10.41
CA LEU A 6 16.13 18.10 9.48
C LEU A 6 16.11 18.61 8.03
N ASP A 7 15.45 19.74 7.77
CA ASP A 7 15.40 20.35 6.43
C ASP A 7 16.80 20.65 5.89
N ASN A 8 17.68 21.23 6.73
CA ASN A 8 19.05 21.54 6.34
C ASN A 8 19.84 20.26 6.00
N LEU A 9 19.77 19.23 6.83
CA LEU A 9 20.44 17.94 6.58
C LEU A 9 19.96 17.27 5.29
N LEU A 10 18.67 17.35 5.00
CA LEU A 10 18.12 16.78 3.78
C LEU A 10 18.49 17.59 2.52
N LEU A 11 18.82 18.87 2.66
CA LEU A 11 19.27 19.73 1.55
C LEU A 11 20.77 19.62 1.28
N GLU A 12 21.57 19.16 2.24
CA GLU A 12 22.98 18.91 2.01
C GLU A 12 23.20 17.92 0.86
N LEU A 13 24.24 18.15 0.07
CA LEU A 13 24.62 17.20 -0.98
C LEU A 13 25.21 15.94 -0.38
N THR A 14 24.76 14.78 -0.87
CA THR A 14 25.42 13.50 -0.58
C THR A 14 26.74 13.40 -1.35
N ASP A 15 27.57 12.40 -1.00
CA ASP A 15 28.82 12.17 -1.74
C ASP A 15 28.57 11.80 -3.19
N SER A 16 27.53 11.02 -3.48
CA SER A 16 27.11 10.69 -4.84
C SER A 16 26.66 11.92 -5.63
N GLU A 17 25.93 12.83 -5.00
CA GLU A 17 25.48 14.09 -5.63
C GLU A 17 26.65 15.06 -5.88
N ARG A 18 27.63 15.11 -4.95
CA ARG A 18 28.87 15.86 -5.14
C ARG A 18 29.69 15.29 -6.28
N ALA A 19 29.84 13.98 -6.35
CA ALA A 19 30.55 13.31 -7.44
C ALA A 19 29.88 13.59 -8.80
N TYR A 20 28.55 13.49 -8.87
CA TYR A 20 27.79 13.80 -10.09
C TYR A 20 28.02 15.24 -10.57
N ARG A 21 27.98 16.23 -9.67
CA ARG A 21 28.31 17.64 -10.00
C ARG A 21 29.77 17.86 -10.44
N ALA A 22 30.67 17.00 -10.00
CA ALA A 22 32.06 16.98 -10.45
C ALA A 22 32.24 16.23 -11.79
N GLY A 23 31.18 15.83 -12.47
CA GLY A 23 31.20 15.11 -13.75
C GLY A 23 31.41 13.61 -13.64
N VAL A 24 31.34 13.04 -12.42
CA VAL A 24 31.37 11.59 -12.20
C VAL A 24 29.93 11.07 -12.19
N HIS A 25 29.51 10.52 -13.32
CA HIS A 25 28.18 9.91 -13.46
C HIS A 25 28.23 8.46 -12.99
N TYR A 26 27.21 8.05 -12.23
CA TYR A 26 27.05 6.65 -11.88
C TYR A 26 26.62 5.88 -13.12
N ASP A 27 27.47 4.96 -13.57
CA ASP A 27 27.15 4.11 -14.70
C ASP A 27 26.24 2.97 -14.23
N TRP A 28 24.96 3.15 -14.48
CA TRP A 28 23.97 2.10 -14.25
C TRP A 28 24.22 0.89 -15.15
N GLY A 29 24.93 1.05 -16.29
CA GLY A 29 25.22 -0.02 -17.25
C GLY A 29 26.01 -1.16 -16.64
N ASP A 30 27.13 -0.87 -15.97
CA ASP A 30 27.96 -1.89 -15.30
C ASP A 30 27.26 -2.51 -14.09
N ALA A 31 26.60 -1.67 -13.29
CA ALA A 31 25.78 -2.14 -12.19
C ALA A 31 24.53 -2.92 -12.69
N LEU A 32 24.03 -2.61 -13.91
CA LEU A 32 22.88 -3.25 -14.55
C LEU A 32 23.23 -4.61 -15.17
N SER A 33 24.45 -4.80 -15.67
CA SER A 33 24.86 -6.01 -16.40
C SER A 33 25.08 -7.23 -15.50
N GLN A 34 25.27 -7.04 -14.19
CA GLN A 34 25.59 -8.09 -13.21
C GLN A 34 24.41 -8.48 -12.29
N GLY A 35 23.23 -7.83 -12.45
CA GLY A 35 22.07 -8.06 -11.58
C GLY A 35 21.10 -9.10 -12.13
N ASP A 36 20.27 -9.66 -11.25
CA ASP A 36 19.12 -10.48 -11.63
C ASP A 36 18.14 -9.67 -12.49
N HIS A 37 17.52 -10.34 -13.45
CA HIS A 37 16.48 -9.79 -14.32
C HIS A 37 15.17 -10.52 -14.08
N ALA A 38 14.07 -9.77 -14.15
CA ALA A 38 12.72 -10.32 -14.18
C ALA A 38 12.15 -10.20 -15.60
N ASP A 39 11.38 -11.18 -16.04
CA ASP A 39 10.58 -11.04 -17.25
C ASP A 39 9.30 -10.28 -16.93
N VAL A 40 9.12 -9.14 -17.60
CA VAL A 40 7.93 -8.30 -17.49
C VAL A 40 7.36 -8.12 -18.89
N ASP A 41 6.29 -8.85 -19.20
CA ASP A 41 5.62 -8.82 -20.50
C ASP A 41 6.57 -9.07 -21.70
N GLY A 42 7.48 -10.05 -21.55
CA GLY A 42 8.50 -10.39 -22.56
C GLY A 42 9.67 -9.40 -22.62
N ARG A 43 9.79 -8.48 -21.68
CA ARG A 43 10.92 -7.57 -21.54
C ARG A 43 11.78 -7.98 -20.33
N HIS A 44 13.08 -8.03 -20.53
CA HIS A 44 14.03 -8.21 -19.43
C HIS A 44 14.16 -6.89 -18.65
N VAL A 45 13.46 -6.81 -17.52
CA VAL A 45 13.55 -5.68 -16.61
C VAL A 45 14.47 -6.04 -15.46
N ARG A 46 15.32 -5.12 -15.07
CA ARG A 46 16.27 -5.35 -14.00
C ARG A 46 15.57 -5.57 -12.66
N LYS A 47 16.05 -6.54 -11.88
CA LYS A 47 15.67 -6.74 -10.49
C LYS A 47 16.71 -6.14 -9.57
N ILE A 48 16.33 -5.13 -8.80
CA ILE A 48 17.14 -4.55 -7.73
C ILE A 48 16.77 -5.23 -6.42
N GLY A 49 17.70 -6.04 -5.89
CA GLY A 49 17.64 -6.49 -4.50
C GLY A 49 17.98 -5.33 -3.57
N ASN A 50 17.36 -5.27 -2.39
CA ASN A 50 17.74 -4.23 -1.42
C ASN A 50 18.75 -4.74 -0.40
N PRO A 51 20.03 -4.39 -0.53
CA PRO A 51 21.04 -4.71 0.48
C PRO A 51 20.75 -4.04 1.82
N THR A 52 19.98 -2.93 1.83
CA THR A 52 19.65 -2.19 3.06
C THR A 52 18.64 -2.93 3.94
N LEU A 53 17.77 -3.80 3.38
CA LEU A 53 16.91 -4.66 4.19
C LEU A 53 17.69 -5.79 4.88
N ALA A 54 18.80 -6.22 4.29
CA ALA A 54 19.72 -7.19 4.90
C ALA A 54 20.64 -6.52 5.92
N LEU A 55 20.91 -5.22 5.78
CA LEU A 55 21.70 -4.42 6.70
C LEU A 55 20.73 -3.66 7.61
N ARG A 56 20.67 -3.99 8.89
CA ARG A 56 19.88 -3.23 9.87
C ARG A 56 20.32 -1.78 9.85
N GLN A 57 19.42 -0.88 9.45
CA GLN A 57 19.62 0.55 9.63
C GLN A 57 19.44 0.89 11.11
N GLU A 58 20.41 1.62 11.68
CA GLU A 58 20.33 2.08 13.07
C GLU A 58 19.07 2.94 13.26
N GLY A 59 18.37 2.74 14.37
CA GLY A 59 17.10 3.42 14.66
C GLY A 59 15.88 2.91 13.91
N MET A 60 16.04 1.95 12.99
CA MET A 60 14.93 1.42 12.19
C MET A 60 14.51 0.02 12.66
N PRO A 61 13.20 -0.31 12.60
CA PRO A 61 12.74 -1.67 12.87
C PRO A 61 13.19 -2.63 11.77
N GLU A 62 13.29 -3.91 12.11
CA GLU A 62 13.62 -4.95 11.15
C GLU A 62 12.61 -5.02 10.00
N GLY A 63 13.12 -4.96 8.78
CA GLY A 63 12.31 -5.01 7.56
C GLY A 63 11.75 -3.66 7.11
N LEU A 64 12.19 -2.54 7.70
CA LEU A 64 11.88 -1.20 7.26
C LEU A 64 13.15 -0.36 7.19
N SER A 65 13.33 0.36 6.10
CA SER A 65 14.41 1.32 5.93
C SER A 65 13.94 2.56 5.14
N ILE A 66 14.61 3.70 5.35
CA ILE A 66 14.35 4.94 4.62
C ILE A 66 15.62 5.37 3.91
N VAL A 67 15.53 5.55 2.60
CA VAL A 67 16.64 5.97 1.75
C VAL A 67 16.27 7.29 1.08
N ARG A 68 17.22 8.24 1.03
CA ARG A 68 17.07 9.43 0.22
C ARG A 68 17.56 9.14 -1.20
N ASN A 69 16.71 9.41 -2.19
CA ASN A 69 17.06 9.30 -3.59
C ASN A 69 18.08 10.40 -3.97
N SER A 70 19.06 10.03 -4.78
CA SER A 70 20.07 10.97 -5.26
C SER A 70 19.43 11.95 -6.24
N ARG A 71 19.73 13.23 -6.07
CA ARG A 71 19.39 14.28 -7.04
C ARG A 71 20.26 14.14 -8.29
N PHE A 72 19.77 14.66 -9.40
CA PHE A 72 20.45 14.75 -10.69
C PHE A 72 20.65 13.42 -11.42
N ASN A 73 20.68 12.29 -10.71
CA ASN A 73 20.94 10.97 -11.29
C ASN A 73 19.64 10.15 -11.35
N PRO A 74 19.01 10.00 -12.53
CA PRO A 74 17.80 9.22 -12.68
C PRO A 74 18.05 7.74 -12.42
N VAL A 75 17.04 7.04 -11.90
CA VAL A 75 17.06 5.58 -11.73
C VAL A 75 16.31 4.95 -12.90
N PRO A 76 16.98 4.14 -13.74
CA PRO A 76 16.34 3.47 -14.88
C PRO A 76 15.26 2.48 -14.45
N GLU A 77 14.44 2.02 -15.42
CA GLU A 77 13.35 1.09 -15.15
C GLU A 77 13.86 -0.19 -14.47
N HIS A 78 13.23 -0.53 -13.37
CA HIS A 78 13.57 -1.69 -12.54
C HIS A 78 12.36 -2.24 -11.79
N VAL A 79 12.52 -3.43 -11.24
CA VAL A 79 11.62 -4.06 -10.26
C VAL A 79 12.42 -4.47 -9.02
N HIS A 80 11.76 -4.73 -7.91
CA HIS A 80 12.38 -5.18 -6.67
C HIS A 80 11.53 -6.27 -5.99
N ASP A 81 12.03 -6.90 -4.93
CA ASP A 81 11.36 -7.95 -4.17
C ASP A 81 10.76 -7.48 -2.82
N TYR A 82 10.71 -6.18 -2.63
CA TYR A 82 10.14 -5.50 -1.46
C TYR A 82 9.03 -4.55 -1.90
N VAL A 83 8.26 -4.06 -0.94
CA VAL A 83 7.30 -2.97 -1.16
C VAL A 83 7.99 -1.64 -0.95
N GLU A 84 7.75 -0.69 -1.83
CA GLU A 84 8.31 0.66 -1.72
C GLU A 84 7.22 1.70 -1.55
N ILE A 85 7.45 2.65 -0.64
CA ILE A 85 6.70 3.89 -0.57
C ILE A 85 7.63 5.02 -1.00
N SER A 86 7.37 5.57 -2.19
CA SER A 86 8.01 6.80 -2.66
C SER A 86 7.28 8.01 -2.07
N TYR A 87 8.00 8.89 -1.37
CA TYR A 87 7.48 10.09 -0.72
C TYR A 87 8.25 11.33 -1.15
N VAL A 88 7.56 12.37 -1.60
CA VAL A 88 8.20 13.65 -1.93
C VAL A 88 8.20 14.57 -0.72
N TYR A 89 9.33 14.67 -0.08
CA TYR A 89 9.53 15.56 1.07
C TYR A 89 9.48 17.03 0.66
N ARG A 90 10.10 17.36 -0.48
CA ARG A 90 10.15 18.72 -1.03
C ARG A 90 10.20 18.68 -2.54
N GLY A 91 9.54 19.65 -3.20
CA GLY A 91 9.54 19.80 -4.65
C GLY A 91 8.65 18.77 -5.37
N ARG A 92 9.21 18.08 -6.34
CA ARG A 92 8.49 17.10 -7.18
C ARG A 92 9.41 15.94 -7.56
N ALA A 93 8.80 14.80 -7.90
CA ALA A 93 9.53 13.64 -8.39
C ALA A 93 8.84 13.05 -9.63
N PRO A 94 9.41 13.21 -10.82
CA PRO A 94 8.93 12.55 -12.02
C PRO A 94 9.24 11.06 -11.95
N GLN A 95 8.27 10.23 -12.31
CA GLN A 95 8.41 8.77 -12.35
C GLN A 95 7.76 8.19 -13.60
N ILE A 96 8.16 6.99 -13.98
CA ILE A 96 7.46 6.15 -14.95
C ILE A 96 7.05 4.89 -14.20
N VAL A 97 5.76 4.56 -14.16
CA VAL A 97 5.24 3.42 -13.43
C VAL A 97 4.39 2.59 -14.38
N ASN A 98 4.72 1.31 -14.56
CA ASN A 98 4.08 0.43 -15.55
C ASN A 98 4.02 1.07 -16.95
N GLY A 99 5.09 1.78 -17.35
CA GLY A 99 5.19 2.48 -18.64
C GLY A 99 4.41 3.80 -18.74
N ALA A 100 3.68 4.21 -17.71
CA ALA A 100 2.95 5.48 -17.68
C ALA A 100 3.73 6.55 -16.91
N ALA A 101 3.84 7.76 -17.49
CA ALA A 101 4.48 8.88 -16.83
C ALA A 101 3.60 9.42 -15.69
N LEU A 102 4.20 9.67 -14.54
CA LEU A 102 3.59 10.19 -13.33
C LEU A 102 4.54 11.21 -12.70
N THR A 103 4.01 12.27 -12.11
CA THR A 103 4.83 13.19 -11.30
C THR A 103 4.19 13.35 -9.94
N LEU A 104 4.94 12.97 -8.92
CA LEU A 104 4.54 13.18 -7.53
C LEU A 104 4.84 14.63 -7.13
N ALA A 105 3.87 15.29 -6.54
CA ALA A 105 4.03 16.60 -5.93
C ALA A 105 4.50 16.47 -4.47
N GLN A 106 4.93 17.59 -3.89
CA GLN A 106 5.34 17.65 -2.49
C GLN A 106 4.27 17.07 -1.56
N ASN A 107 4.70 16.23 -0.63
CA ASN A 107 3.89 15.53 0.36
C ASN A 107 2.93 14.48 -0.25
N GLU A 108 3.09 14.12 -1.53
CA GLU A 108 2.38 12.97 -2.11
C GLU A 108 3.17 11.67 -1.89
N VAL A 109 2.43 10.58 -1.94
CA VAL A 109 2.92 9.23 -1.67
C VAL A 109 2.52 8.30 -2.81
N LEU A 110 3.48 7.52 -3.29
CA LEU A 110 3.25 6.42 -4.21
C LEU A 110 3.69 5.11 -3.55
N LEU A 111 2.78 4.17 -3.43
CA LEU A 111 3.09 2.80 -2.98
C LEU A 111 3.26 1.93 -4.21
N LEU A 112 4.40 1.24 -4.28
CA LEU A 112 4.77 0.31 -5.34
C LEU A 112 4.85 -1.11 -4.76
N ASP A 113 4.15 -2.04 -5.39
CA ASP A 113 4.28 -3.46 -5.05
C ASP A 113 5.61 -4.04 -5.57
N ALA A 114 6.01 -5.18 -5.06
CA ALA A 114 7.32 -5.77 -5.23
C ALA A 114 7.77 -5.98 -6.69
N ALA A 115 6.87 -6.32 -7.60
CA ALA A 115 7.21 -6.54 -9.00
C ALA A 115 6.70 -5.43 -9.94
N CYS A 116 6.37 -4.25 -9.39
CA CYS A 116 5.90 -3.11 -10.18
C CYS A 116 7.07 -2.46 -10.94
N PRO A 117 7.10 -2.51 -12.29
CA PRO A 117 8.14 -1.84 -13.05
C PRO A 117 8.03 -0.34 -12.91
N HIS A 118 9.12 0.30 -12.49
CA HIS A 118 9.15 1.74 -12.34
C HIS A 118 10.55 2.32 -12.57
N ALA A 119 10.57 3.61 -12.89
CA ALA A 119 11.78 4.41 -13.02
C ALA A 119 11.59 5.74 -12.29
N VAL A 120 12.66 6.28 -11.74
CA VAL A 120 12.68 7.64 -11.15
C VAL A 120 13.41 8.56 -12.09
N GLY A 121 12.75 9.64 -12.52
CA GLY A 121 13.36 10.65 -13.35
C GLY A 121 14.36 11.51 -12.59
N GLU A 122 15.02 12.41 -13.29
CA GLU A 122 15.98 13.34 -12.70
C GLU A 122 15.28 14.24 -11.66
N LEU A 123 15.82 14.27 -10.44
CA LEU A 123 15.40 15.18 -9.38
C LEU A 123 16.25 16.46 -9.47
N GLY A 124 15.57 17.61 -9.41
CA GLY A 124 16.23 18.92 -9.41
C GLY A 124 16.92 19.24 -8.09
N GLU A 125 17.62 20.37 -8.05
CA GLU A 125 18.46 20.79 -6.91
C GLU A 125 17.69 20.90 -5.57
N HIS A 126 16.42 21.25 -5.64
CA HIS A 126 15.57 21.45 -4.46
C HIS A 126 14.56 20.32 -4.25
N ASP A 127 14.58 19.31 -5.11
CA ASP A 127 13.71 18.16 -4.98
C ASP A 127 14.30 17.14 -4.00
N ILE A 128 13.49 16.65 -3.09
CA ILE A 128 13.88 15.63 -2.11
C ILE A 128 12.82 14.54 -2.13
N MET A 129 13.22 13.39 -2.61
CA MET A 129 12.41 12.17 -2.61
C MET A 129 13.03 11.15 -1.67
N LEU A 130 12.17 10.46 -0.93
CA LEU A 130 12.50 9.39 -0.01
C LEU A 130 11.83 8.11 -0.46
N SER A 131 12.58 7.01 -0.46
CA SER A 131 12.04 5.66 -0.62
C SER A 131 12.00 4.99 0.74
N VAL A 132 10.80 4.69 1.24
CA VAL A 132 10.58 3.84 2.42
C VAL A 132 10.45 2.41 1.90
N ILE A 133 11.42 1.58 2.23
CA ILE A 133 11.57 0.22 1.76
C ILE A 133 11.09 -0.72 2.85
N ILE A 134 10.15 -1.60 2.49
CA ILE A 134 9.42 -2.39 3.46
C ILE A 134 9.41 -3.85 3.04
N SER A 135 9.86 -4.75 3.92
CA SER A 135 9.70 -6.18 3.69
C SER A 135 8.22 -6.58 3.75
N ARG A 136 7.81 -7.53 2.92
CA ARG A 136 6.43 -8.06 2.96
C ARG A 136 5.99 -8.52 4.35
N PRO A 137 6.82 -9.25 5.14
CA PRO A 137 6.43 -9.63 6.50
C PRO A 137 6.20 -8.43 7.43
N MET A 138 7.02 -7.35 7.32
CA MET A 138 6.85 -6.13 8.10
C MET A 138 5.55 -5.42 7.74
N LEU A 139 5.29 -5.23 6.45
CA LEU A 139 4.07 -4.57 5.99
C LEU A 139 2.82 -5.35 6.40
N ARG A 140 2.84 -6.69 6.27
CA ARG A 140 1.73 -7.55 6.70
C ARG A 140 1.43 -7.37 8.19
N ARG A 141 2.45 -7.44 9.05
CA ARG A 141 2.27 -7.24 10.51
C ARG A 141 1.70 -5.86 10.83
N SER A 142 2.22 -4.81 10.18
CA SER A 142 1.74 -3.44 10.39
C SER A 142 0.29 -3.26 9.96
N LEU A 143 -0.11 -3.87 8.84
CA LEU A 143 -1.49 -3.83 8.37
C LEU A 143 -2.44 -4.60 9.30
N GLU A 144 -2.06 -5.80 9.75
CA GLU A 144 -2.85 -6.62 10.68
C GLU A 144 -3.04 -5.94 12.05
N GLN A 145 -2.06 -5.17 12.52
CA GLN A 145 -2.13 -4.44 13.79
C GLN A 145 -2.87 -3.10 13.69
N SER A 146 -2.83 -2.44 12.54
CA SER A 146 -3.30 -1.06 12.37
C SER A 146 -4.70 -0.96 11.80
N LEU A 147 -5.18 -2.01 11.14
CA LEU A 147 -6.37 -1.91 10.31
C LEU A 147 -7.43 -2.87 10.82
N SER A 148 -8.66 -2.36 10.92
CA SER A 148 -9.83 -3.23 11.09
C SER A 148 -9.90 -4.21 9.92
N PRO A 149 -10.13 -5.50 10.18
CA PRO A 149 -10.32 -6.51 9.11
C PRO A 149 -11.44 -6.15 8.12
N THR A 150 -12.22 -5.13 8.41
CA THR A 150 -13.37 -4.66 7.64
C THR A 150 -13.03 -3.54 6.66
N SER A 151 -11.79 -3.01 6.64
CA SER A 151 -11.40 -1.99 5.66
C SER A 151 -11.02 -2.63 4.33
N THR A 152 -11.64 -2.15 3.26
CA THR A 152 -11.43 -2.59 1.88
C THR A 152 -10.03 -2.41 1.38
N VAL A 153 -9.45 -1.26 1.69
CA VAL A 153 -8.09 -0.92 1.26
C VAL A 153 -7.09 -1.80 2.00
N SER A 154 -7.35 -2.13 3.27
CA SER A 154 -6.57 -3.10 4.04
C SER A 154 -6.58 -4.46 3.39
N SER A 155 -7.76 -4.96 3.03
CA SER A 155 -7.92 -6.26 2.35
C SER A 155 -7.24 -6.26 0.98
N PHE A 156 -7.31 -5.15 0.23
CA PHE A 156 -6.62 -5.00 -1.05
C PHE A 156 -5.09 -5.04 -0.86
N LEU A 157 -4.56 -4.28 0.08
CA LEU A 157 -3.11 -4.27 0.36
C LEU A 157 -2.62 -5.60 0.94
N LEU A 158 -3.40 -6.25 1.81
CA LEU A 158 -3.09 -7.58 2.30
C LEU A 158 -3.09 -8.61 1.17
N ASN A 159 -4.03 -8.51 0.22
CA ASN A 159 -4.07 -9.39 -0.95
C ASN A 159 -2.94 -9.10 -1.95
N ALA A 160 -2.58 -7.83 -2.14
CA ALA A 160 -1.41 -7.45 -2.95
C ALA A 160 -0.09 -7.99 -2.36
N LEU A 161 -0.08 -8.39 -1.08
CA LEU A 161 1.06 -8.98 -0.39
C LEU A 161 1.04 -10.51 -0.35
N THR A 162 0.02 -11.17 -0.92
CA THR A 162 -0.04 -12.65 -0.99
C THR A 162 0.70 -13.17 -2.23
N ASP A 163 1.33 -14.33 -2.13
CA ASP A 163 2.13 -14.92 -3.21
C ASP A 163 1.29 -15.38 -4.45
N GLU A 164 -0.03 -15.23 -4.40
CA GLU A 164 -0.97 -15.71 -5.43
C GLU A 164 -1.41 -14.63 -6.42
N THR A 165 -0.94 -13.38 -6.29
CA THR A 165 -1.37 -12.25 -7.13
C THR A 165 -0.24 -11.68 -7.99
N ASP A 166 -0.60 -11.04 -9.10
CA ASP A 166 0.33 -10.27 -9.91
C ASP A 166 0.78 -9.01 -9.13
N HIS A 167 2.02 -9.00 -8.67
CA HIS A 167 2.62 -7.97 -7.82
C HIS A 167 3.07 -6.71 -8.57
N ARG A 168 2.39 -6.34 -9.67
CA ARG A 168 2.68 -5.15 -10.47
C ARG A 168 1.82 -3.93 -10.09
N GLY A 169 1.12 -4.02 -8.96
CA GLY A 169 0.24 -2.96 -8.48
C GLY A 169 0.98 -1.73 -7.98
N HIS A 170 0.32 -0.58 -8.08
CA HIS A 170 0.74 0.65 -7.41
C HIS A 170 -0.48 1.45 -6.96
N VAL A 171 -0.30 2.30 -5.96
CA VAL A 171 -1.34 3.20 -5.46
C VAL A 171 -0.76 4.59 -5.25
N HIS A 172 -1.34 5.60 -5.92
CA HIS A 172 -0.98 7.00 -5.73
C HIS A 172 -1.93 7.64 -4.72
N PHE A 173 -1.38 8.15 -3.64
CA PHE A 173 -2.10 8.83 -2.58
C PHE A 173 -1.90 10.35 -2.72
N HIS A 174 -2.95 11.08 -3.03
CA HIS A 174 -2.94 12.54 -3.13
C HIS A 174 -2.98 13.19 -1.74
N THR A 175 -1.88 13.05 -1.01
CA THR A 175 -1.76 13.49 0.39
C THR A 175 -1.18 14.90 0.55
N GLY A 176 -1.06 15.68 -0.53
CA GLY A 176 -0.44 17.00 -0.54
C GLY A 176 -0.87 17.93 0.60
N ALA A 177 -2.15 17.90 0.97
CA ALA A 177 -2.72 18.69 2.05
C ALA A 177 -2.63 18.04 3.45
N SER A 178 -2.26 16.75 3.56
CA SER A 178 -2.22 16.06 4.85
C SER A 178 -1.04 16.52 5.71
N ARG A 179 -1.35 17.21 6.82
CA ARG A 179 -0.36 17.56 7.83
C ARG A 179 0.16 16.32 8.57
N ARG A 180 -0.66 15.27 8.69
CA ARG A 180 -0.30 14.05 9.43
C ARG A 180 0.72 13.24 8.67
N VAL A 181 0.52 12.99 7.37
CA VAL A 181 1.52 12.31 6.52
C VAL A 181 2.87 12.99 6.63
N ARG A 182 2.91 14.33 6.45
CA ARG A 182 4.15 15.11 6.58
C ARG A 182 4.79 14.90 7.96
N ARG A 183 4.01 14.99 9.03
CA ARG A 183 4.52 14.89 10.40
C ARG A 183 5.06 13.50 10.69
N TYR A 184 4.35 12.45 10.31
CA TYR A 184 4.83 11.08 10.55
C TYR A 184 6.12 10.80 9.78
N MET A 185 6.23 11.25 8.53
CA MET A 185 7.46 11.12 7.76
C MET A 185 8.63 11.91 8.38
N GLN A 186 8.39 13.13 8.86
CA GLN A 186 9.41 13.94 9.55
C GLN A 186 9.90 13.27 10.83
N GLU A 187 8.99 12.78 11.66
CA GLU A 187 9.35 12.11 12.93
C GLU A 187 10.12 10.80 12.67
N MET A 188 9.71 9.98 11.68
CA MET A 188 10.48 8.79 11.31
C MET A 188 11.89 9.14 10.83
N LEU A 189 12.07 10.24 10.10
CA LEU A 189 13.39 10.72 9.67
C LEU A 189 14.22 11.22 10.85
N CYS A 190 13.62 11.91 11.82
CA CYS A 190 14.31 12.34 13.04
C CYS A 190 14.84 11.13 13.83
N GLU A 191 14.02 10.10 14.01
CA GLU A 191 14.43 8.86 14.69
C GLU A 191 15.53 8.10 13.95
N ARG A 192 15.51 8.15 12.59
CA ARG A 192 16.56 7.55 11.77
C ARG A 192 17.90 8.31 11.87
N LEU A 193 17.86 9.64 11.93
CA LEU A 193 19.08 10.49 11.88
C LEU A 193 19.69 10.73 13.27
N GLU A 194 18.88 10.69 14.32
CA GLU A 194 19.32 10.77 15.73
C GLU A 194 18.71 9.59 16.53
N PRO A 195 19.21 8.34 16.29
CA PRO A 195 18.59 7.16 16.86
C PRO A 195 18.76 7.06 18.38
N THR A 196 17.74 6.52 19.02
CA THR A 196 17.72 6.14 20.43
C THR A 196 17.42 4.64 20.56
N VAL A 197 17.53 4.08 21.75
CA VAL A 197 17.15 2.68 22.01
C VAL A 197 15.67 2.42 21.69
N ALA A 198 14.81 3.43 21.81
CA ALA A 198 13.38 3.32 21.55
C ALA A 198 13.00 3.58 20.08
N SER A 199 13.93 4.10 19.27
CA SER A 199 13.63 4.50 17.88
C SER A 199 12.96 3.41 17.03
N PRO A 200 13.38 2.12 17.08
CA PRO A 200 12.70 1.09 16.28
C PRO A 200 11.22 0.93 16.62
N GLN A 201 10.86 1.03 17.91
CA GLN A 201 9.47 0.97 18.36
C GLN A 201 8.69 2.21 17.96
N ILE A 202 9.29 3.41 18.11
CA ILE A 202 8.68 4.68 17.73
C ILE A 202 8.40 4.68 16.21
N VAL A 203 9.40 4.32 15.39
CA VAL A 203 9.25 4.25 13.94
C VAL A 203 8.18 3.25 13.52
N SER A 204 8.10 2.08 14.17
CA SER A 204 7.03 1.10 13.90
C SER A 204 5.64 1.71 14.12
N ARG A 205 5.43 2.42 15.23
CA ARG A 205 4.14 3.06 15.53
C ARG A 205 3.82 4.23 14.59
N LEU A 206 4.82 5.04 14.25
CA LEU A 206 4.66 6.12 13.26
C LEU A 206 4.31 5.57 11.88
N PHE A 207 4.93 4.47 11.47
CA PHE A 207 4.63 3.79 10.23
C PHE A 207 3.20 3.23 10.20
N GLU A 208 2.74 2.60 11.28
CA GLU A 208 1.36 2.15 11.42
C GLU A 208 0.36 3.31 11.28
N LEU A 209 0.64 4.45 11.96
CA LEU A 209 -0.19 5.66 11.84
C LEU A 209 -0.16 6.25 10.42
N LEU A 210 1.00 6.21 9.75
CA LEU A 210 1.12 6.62 8.35
C LEU A 210 0.22 5.76 7.46
N LEU A 211 0.22 4.43 7.61
CA LEU A 211 -0.64 3.54 6.85
C LEU A 211 -2.13 3.87 7.06
N VAL A 212 -2.56 4.10 8.31
CA VAL A 212 -3.95 4.50 8.61
C VAL A 212 -4.32 5.81 7.90
N GLU A 213 -3.44 6.81 7.94
CA GLU A 213 -3.69 8.11 7.29
C GLU A 213 -3.73 7.99 5.77
N LEU A 214 -2.85 7.16 5.16
CA LEU A 214 -2.89 6.88 3.73
C LEU A 214 -4.22 6.24 3.33
N MET A 215 -4.71 5.27 4.12
CA MET A 215 -6.01 4.64 3.88
C MET A 215 -7.15 5.65 3.93
N GLN A 216 -7.19 6.48 4.96
CA GLN A 216 -8.22 7.52 5.10
C GLN A 216 -8.17 8.52 3.94
N SER A 217 -6.97 8.94 3.54
CA SER A 217 -6.77 9.85 2.40
C SER A 217 -7.28 9.23 1.10
N TYR A 218 -7.04 7.94 0.91
CA TYR A 218 -7.49 7.21 -0.27
C TYR A 218 -9.02 7.09 -0.31
N GLU A 219 -9.64 6.70 0.79
CA GLU A 219 -11.11 6.60 0.90
C GLU A 219 -11.78 7.97 0.67
N THR A 220 -11.21 9.03 1.23
CA THR A 220 -11.72 10.40 1.04
C THR A 220 -11.54 10.87 -0.41
N GLY A 221 -10.39 10.56 -1.02
CA GLY A 221 -10.10 10.91 -2.43
C GLY A 221 -11.04 10.21 -3.40
N LEU A 222 -11.41 8.96 -3.16
CA LEU A 222 -12.38 8.22 -3.96
C LEU A 222 -13.78 8.86 -3.94
N LEU A 223 -14.15 9.55 -2.86
CA LEU A 223 -15.43 10.25 -2.72
C LEU A 223 -15.45 11.62 -3.42
N GLN A 224 -14.29 12.16 -3.79
CA GLN A 224 -14.14 13.51 -4.36
C GLN A 224 -13.70 13.55 -5.83
N ALA A 225 -13.34 12.42 -6.43
CA ALA A 225 -12.68 12.43 -7.73
C ALA A 225 -13.64 12.30 -8.93
N ASP A 226 -13.70 13.36 -9.72
CA ASP A 226 -14.10 13.35 -11.15
C ASP A 226 -12.94 12.90 -12.09
N ALA A 227 -11.85 12.34 -11.55
CA ALA A 227 -10.67 11.97 -12.33
C ALA A 227 -10.77 10.54 -12.88
N PRO A 228 -10.25 10.26 -14.11
CA PRO A 228 -10.19 8.91 -14.63
C PRO A 228 -9.27 8.09 -13.72
N ALA A 229 -9.90 7.26 -12.87
CA ALA A 229 -9.21 6.45 -11.90
C ALA A 229 -8.38 5.35 -12.61
N LEU A 230 -7.12 5.20 -12.20
CA LEU A 230 -6.30 4.03 -12.54
C LEU A 230 -7.08 2.73 -12.23
N PRO A 231 -6.89 1.64 -12.99
CA PRO A 231 -7.63 0.39 -12.77
C PRO A 231 -7.64 -0.10 -11.31
N SER A 232 -6.57 0.14 -10.55
CA SER A 232 -6.46 -0.17 -9.12
C SER A 232 -7.39 0.68 -8.24
N ALA A 233 -7.59 1.95 -8.55
CA ALA A 233 -8.50 2.83 -7.82
C ALA A 233 -9.98 2.44 -8.05
N GLN A 234 -10.33 2.05 -9.28
CA GLN A 234 -11.67 1.55 -9.59
C GLN A 234 -11.98 0.26 -8.83
N VAL A 235 -10.99 -0.64 -8.67
CA VAL A 235 -11.17 -1.88 -7.91
C VAL A 235 -11.38 -1.58 -6.43
N ALA A 236 -10.59 -0.69 -5.84
CA ALA A 236 -10.77 -0.32 -4.44
C ALA A 236 -12.14 0.34 -4.20
N ALA A 237 -12.57 1.25 -5.11
CA ALA A 237 -13.91 1.83 -5.07
C ALA A 237 -15.02 0.77 -5.16
N ALA A 238 -14.85 -0.22 -6.06
CA ALA A 238 -15.76 -1.35 -6.21
C ALA A 238 -15.87 -2.18 -4.93
N VAL A 239 -14.74 -2.58 -4.38
CA VAL A 239 -14.69 -3.40 -3.17
C VAL A 239 -15.26 -2.62 -1.99
N GLY A 240 -14.93 -1.31 -1.83
CA GLY A 240 -15.52 -0.43 -0.80
C GLY A 240 -17.03 -0.27 -0.90
N TYR A 241 -17.53 -0.17 -2.11
CA TYR A 241 -18.98 -0.17 -2.33
C TYR A 241 -19.59 -1.50 -1.88
N ILE A 242 -19.00 -2.63 -2.30
CA ILE A 242 -19.45 -3.99 -1.91
C ILE A 242 -19.48 -4.14 -0.39
N GLU A 243 -18.45 -3.73 0.32
CA GLU A 243 -18.39 -3.86 1.78
C GLU A 243 -19.47 -3.04 2.49
N ARG A 244 -19.65 -1.78 2.10
CA ARG A 244 -20.68 -0.93 2.69
C ARG A 244 -22.11 -1.42 2.41
N HIS A 245 -22.32 -2.07 1.26
CA HIS A 245 -23.63 -2.46 0.77
C HIS A 245 -23.78 -3.98 0.59
N ALA A 246 -22.89 -4.80 1.22
CA ALA A 246 -22.83 -6.26 1.04
C ALA A 246 -24.17 -6.98 1.26
N ARG A 247 -25.05 -6.39 2.08
CA ARG A 247 -26.37 -6.93 2.35
C ARG A 247 -27.22 -7.10 1.09
N ASP A 248 -27.27 -6.07 0.24
CA ASP A 248 -28.25 -5.98 -0.85
C ASP A 248 -27.61 -5.61 -2.21
N CYS A 249 -26.30 -5.28 -2.30
CA CYS A 249 -25.69 -4.80 -3.53
C CYS A 249 -25.65 -5.84 -4.65
N THR A 250 -25.88 -5.38 -5.85
CA THR A 250 -25.77 -6.13 -7.10
C THR A 250 -24.51 -5.70 -7.86
N LEU A 251 -24.07 -6.50 -8.83
CA LEU A 251 -22.99 -6.11 -9.74
C LEU A 251 -23.34 -4.86 -10.55
N GLN A 252 -24.64 -4.67 -10.82
CA GLN A 252 -25.15 -3.47 -11.51
C GLN A 252 -24.90 -2.22 -10.69
N ASP A 253 -25.21 -2.24 -9.37
CA ASP A 253 -25.02 -1.09 -8.48
C ASP A 253 -23.53 -0.70 -8.39
N VAL A 254 -22.63 -1.71 -8.33
CA VAL A 254 -21.19 -1.47 -8.34
C VAL A 254 -20.73 -0.86 -9.66
N ALA A 255 -21.25 -1.34 -10.79
CA ALA A 255 -20.92 -0.83 -12.10
C ALA A 255 -21.38 0.62 -12.29
N GLU A 256 -22.60 0.94 -11.84
CA GLU A 256 -23.14 2.31 -11.84
C GLU A 256 -22.31 3.24 -10.97
N HIS A 257 -21.94 2.81 -9.77
CA HIS A 257 -21.08 3.57 -8.87
C HIS A 257 -19.71 3.90 -9.50
N LEU A 258 -19.19 3.01 -10.33
CA LEU A 258 -17.90 3.18 -11.02
C LEU A 258 -18.04 3.86 -12.40
N HIS A 259 -19.25 4.15 -12.86
CA HIS A 259 -19.53 4.60 -14.23
C HIS A 259 -18.99 3.63 -15.30
N LEU A 260 -19.10 2.32 -15.04
CA LEU A 260 -18.62 1.23 -15.89
C LEU A 260 -19.77 0.31 -16.31
N SER A 261 -19.52 -0.55 -17.30
CA SER A 261 -20.47 -1.63 -17.62
C SER A 261 -20.32 -2.80 -16.62
N PRO A 262 -21.40 -3.55 -16.29
CA PRO A 262 -21.33 -4.70 -15.39
C PRO A 262 -20.33 -5.76 -15.86
N ASN A 263 -20.25 -6.03 -17.15
CA ASN A 263 -19.31 -6.98 -17.72
C ASN A 263 -17.85 -6.56 -17.50
N TYR A 264 -17.55 -5.27 -17.73
CA TYR A 264 -16.21 -4.75 -17.48
C TYR A 264 -15.87 -4.75 -15.98
N THR A 265 -16.82 -4.35 -15.13
CA THR A 265 -16.67 -4.38 -13.65
C THR A 265 -16.39 -5.80 -13.15
N SER A 266 -17.12 -6.79 -13.65
CA SER A 266 -16.90 -8.19 -13.28
C SER A 266 -15.52 -8.69 -13.71
N ALA A 267 -15.10 -8.38 -14.94
CA ALA A 267 -13.78 -8.73 -15.46
C ALA A 267 -12.66 -8.01 -14.70
N LEU A 268 -12.86 -6.73 -14.38
CA LEU A 268 -11.93 -5.90 -13.62
C LEU A 268 -11.71 -6.48 -12.22
N LEU A 269 -12.79 -6.75 -11.48
CA LEU A 269 -12.73 -7.38 -10.16
C LEU A 269 -11.99 -8.72 -10.21
N LYS A 270 -12.38 -9.60 -11.16
CA LYS A 270 -11.75 -10.93 -11.28
C LYS A 270 -10.26 -10.84 -11.62
N ARG A 271 -9.87 -9.96 -12.53
CA ARG A 271 -8.48 -9.77 -12.95
C ARG A 271 -7.61 -9.20 -11.85
N GLN A 272 -8.12 -8.22 -11.10
CA GLN A 272 -7.32 -7.47 -10.13
C GLN A 272 -7.34 -8.06 -8.71
N THR A 273 -8.44 -8.73 -8.32
CA THR A 273 -8.58 -9.33 -6.97
C THR A 273 -8.45 -10.85 -6.97
N GLY A 274 -8.39 -11.48 -8.14
CA GLY A 274 -8.50 -12.94 -8.27
C GLY A 274 -9.89 -13.50 -7.94
N ARG A 275 -10.84 -12.66 -7.49
CA ARG A 275 -12.15 -13.04 -6.95
C ARG A 275 -13.29 -12.52 -7.80
N THR A 276 -14.36 -13.28 -7.84
CA THR A 276 -15.61 -12.83 -8.48
C THR A 276 -16.34 -11.85 -7.57
N PHE A 277 -17.23 -11.01 -8.13
CA PHE A 277 -18.16 -10.16 -7.37
C PHE A 277 -18.86 -10.92 -6.25
N MET A 278 -19.42 -12.09 -6.55
CA MET A 278 -20.13 -12.92 -5.54
C MET A 278 -19.21 -13.42 -4.42
N GLN A 279 -17.94 -13.71 -4.72
CA GLN A 279 -16.96 -14.08 -3.69
C GLN A 279 -16.66 -12.90 -2.76
N LEU A 280 -16.48 -11.70 -3.32
CA LEU A 280 -16.25 -10.47 -2.54
C LEU A 280 -17.47 -10.14 -1.65
N VAL A 281 -18.70 -10.19 -2.18
CA VAL A 281 -19.92 -10.01 -1.39
C VAL A 281 -20.01 -11.01 -0.26
N GLN A 282 -19.69 -12.27 -0.54
CA GLN A 282 -19.75 -13.33 0.46
C GLN A 282 -18.75 -13.11 1.60
N GLU A 283 -17.54 -12.71 1.28
CA GLU A 283 -16.50 -12.40 2.27
C GLU A 283 -16.90 -11.21 3.14
N SER A 284 -17.41 -10.15 2.54
CA SER A 284 -17.89 -8.97 3.26
C SER A 284 -19.04 -9.30 4.20
N ARG A 285 -20.00 -10.14 3.76
CA ARG A 285 -21.08 -10.63 4.62
C ARG A 285 -20.56 -11.45 5.80
N LEU A 286 -19.60 -12.36 5.57
CA LEU A 286 -19.01 -13.16 6.64
C LEU A 286 -18.25 -12.30 7.66
N ALA A 287 -17.48 -11.33 7.20
CA ALA A 287 -16.75 -10.38 8.05
C ALA A 287 -17.74 -9.57 8.92
N ARG A 288 -18.81 -9.03 8.31
CA ARG A 288 -19.86 -8.32 9.04
C ARG A 288 -20.56 -9.21 10.08
N ALA A 289 -20.86 -10.47 9.74
CA ALA A 289 -21.45 -11.41 10.68
C ALA A 289 -20.51 -11.69 11.86
N ALA A 290 -19.21 -11.84 11.64
CA ALA A 290 -18.21 -12.02 12.69
C ALA A 290 -18.19 -10.81 13.64
N THR A 291 -18.13 -9.58 13.11
CA THR A 291 -18.20 -8.36 13.91
C THR A 291 -19.47 -8.27 14.77
N LEU A 292 -20.62 -8.66 14.23
CA LEU A 292 -21.87 -8.68 14.97
C LEU A 292 -21.88 -9.74 16.09
N LEU A 293 -21.27 -10.91 15.84
CA LEU A 293 -21.08 -11.95 16.87
C LEU A 293 -20.15 -11.47 17.97
N ASP A 294 -19.06 -10.74 17.64
CA ASP A 294 -18.14 -10.11 18.58
C ASP A 294 -18.86 -9.07 19.46
N ALA A 295 -19.82 -8.36 18.87
CA ALA A 295 -20.71 -7.43 19.60
C ALA A 295 -21.83 -8.12 20.41
N GLY A 296 -21.85 -9.47 20.47
CA GLY A 296 -22.80 -10.25 21.27
C GLY A 296 -24.11 -10.64 20.58
N ALA A 297 -24.25 -10.38 19.27
CA ALA A 297 -25.45 -10.78 18.54
C ALA A 297 -25.61 -12.31 18.49
N THR A 298 -26.87 -12.78 18.34
CA THR A 298 -27.12 -14.22 18.06
C THR A 298 -26.67 -14.57 16.64
N ALA A 299 -26.40 -15.84 16.38
CA ALA A 299 -26.01 -16.32 15.06
C ALA A 299 -27.06 -15.98 13.98
N GLU A 300 -28.35 -16.08 14.32
CA GLU A 300 -29.46 -15.76 13.44
C GLU A 300 -29.57 -14.26 13.16
N ALA A 301 -29.38 -13.44 14.20
CA ALA A 301 -29.37 -11.97 14.04
C ALA A 301 -28.17 -11.51 13.19
N ALA A 302 -26.98 -12.01 13.49
CA ALA A 302 -25.75 -11.70 12.75
C ALA A 302 -25.87 -12.11 11.26
N ALA A 303 -26.38 -13.30 10.98
CA ALA A 303 -26.59 -13.78 9.61
C ALA A 303 -27.57 -12.88 8.85
N ARG A 304 -28.72 -12.56 9.45
CA ARG A 304 -29.75 -11.73 8.82
C ARG A 304 -29.27 -10.32 8.53
N GLU A 305 -28.63 -9.70 9.51
CA GLU A 305 -28.03 -8.36 9.36
C GLU A 305 -26.89 -8.32 8.34
N ALA A 306 -26.16 -9.42 8.19
CA ALA A 306 -25.12 -9.55 7.17
C ALA A 306 -25.69 -9.85 5.77
N GLY A 307 -27.02 -10.07 5.61
CA GLY A 307 -27.66 -10.30 4.32
C GLY A 307 -27.81 -11.77 3.92
N TYR A 308 -27.74 -12.71 4.89
CA TYR A 308 -28.02 -14.12 4.63
C TYR A 308 -29.49 -14.44 4.83
N VAL A 309 -30.11 -15.01 3.79
CA VAL A 309 -31.47 -15.52 3.83
C VAL A 309 -31.49 -17.03 4.20
N ASN A 310 -30.51 -17.78 3.70
CA ASN A 310 -30.37 -19.21 3.94
C ASN A 310 -29.40 -19.49 5.09
N MET A 311 -29.92 -19.88 6.24
CA MET A 311 -29.14 -20.15 7.45
C MET A 311 -28.19 -21.35 7.29
N SER A 312 -28.59 -22.42 6.63
CA SER A 312 -27.72 -23.59 6.42
C SER A 312 -26.51 -23.23 5.57
N PHE A 313 -26.69 -22.39 4.55
CA PHE A 313 -25.64 -21.87 3.72
C PHE A 313 -24.68 -20.95 4.52
N PHE A 314 -25.23 -20.08 5.37
CA PHE A 314 -24.44 -19.23 6.27
C PHE A 314 -23.57 -20.07 7.20
N TYR A 315 -24.15 -21.05 7.92
CA TYR A 315 -23.37 -21.87 8.85
C TYR A 315 -22.22 -22.60 8.16
N LYS A 316 -22.50 -23.19 6.98
CA LYS A 316 -21.46 -23.85 6.18
C LYS A 316 -20.34 -22.87 5.82
N LYS A 317 -20.67 -21.72 5.24
CA LYS A 317 -19.68 -20.73 4.78
C LYS A 317 -18.91 -20.09 5.92
N PHE A 318 -19.56 -19.89 7.06
CA PHE A 318 -18.90 -19.38 8.25
C PHE A 318 -17.89 -20.39 8.82
N ALA A 319 -18.27 -21.66 8.89
CA ALA A 319 -17.38 -22.72 9.33
C ALA A 319 -16.21 -22.93 8.35
N ASP A 320 -16.44 -22.88 7.04
CA ASP A 320 -15.38 -22.93 6.02
C ASP A 320 -14.35 -21.80 6.19
N ARG A 321 -14.81 -20.60 6.59
CA ARG A 321 -13.95 -19.41 6.72
C ARG A 321 -13.21 -19.32 8.06
N TYR A 322 -13.90 -19.62 9.17
CA TYR A 322 -13.40 -19.39 10.54
C TYR A 322 -13.04 -20.69 11.28
N GLY A 323 -13.19 -21.84 10.64
CA GLY A 323 -12.87 -23.16 11.22
C GLY A 323 -13.78 -23.59 12.37
N CYS A 324 -14.88 -22.87 12.63
CA CYS A 324 -15.82 -23.19 13.69
C CYS A 324 -17.22 -22.64 13.39
N THR A 325 -18.23 -23.15 14.10
CA THR A 325 -19.60 -22.63 13.97
C THR A 325 -19.73 -21.21 14.56
N PRO A 326 -20.70 -20.38 14.10
CA PRO A 326 -20.94 -19.06 14.67
C PRO A 326 -21.17 -19.05 16.18
N ALA A 327 -21.83 -20.08 16.70
CA ALA A 327 -22.06 -20.25 18.14
C ALA A 327 -20.75 -20.51 18.90
N ALA A 328 -19.89 -21.38 18.38
CA ALA A 328 -18.58 -21.66 18.95
C ALA A 328 -17.63 -20.45 18.83
N TYR A 329 -17.71 -19.70 17.74
CA TYR A 329 -16.96 -18.46 17.54
C TYR A 329 -17.26 -17.44 18.65
N ARG A 330 -18.55 -17.21 18.94
CA ARG A 330 -18.98 -16.29 20.00
C ARG A 330 -18.53 -16.72 21.41
N GLN A 331 -18.36 -18.01 21.67
CA GLN A 331 -17.92 -18.52 22.98
C GLN A 331 -16.41 -18.36 23.22
N ARG A 332 -15.62 -18.08 22.20
CA ARG A 332 -14.16 -17.87 22.30
C ARG A 332 -13.78 -16.48 22.79
N LEU A 333 -14.72 -15.54 22.81
CA LEU A 333 -14.48 -14.19 23.30
C LEU A 333 -14.42 -14.18 24.83
N PRO A 334 -13.39 -13.60 25.46
CA PRO A 334 -13.38 -13.36 26.88
C PRO A 334 -14.54 -12.40 27.22
N ARG A 335 -15.32 -12.76 28.25
CA ARG A 335 -16.42 -11.93 28.77
C ARG A 335 -15.85 -10.71 29.49
#